data_693fb8a0253457289b4093e0ad34f3bf
#
_entry.id   693fb8a0253457289b4093e0ad34f3bf
#
_cell.length_a   1.000
_cell.length_b   1.000
_cell.length_c   1.000
_cell.angle_alpha   90.00
_cell.angle_beta   90.00
_cell.angle_gamma   90.00
#
_symmetry.space_group_name_H-M   'P 1'
#
loop_
_entity.id
_entity.type
_entity.pdbx_description
1 polymer ?
#
loop_
_entity_poly.entity_id
_entity_poly.type
_entity_poly.pdbx_seq_one_letter_code
_entity_poly.pdbx_strand_id
1 'polypeptide(L)'
;AQYAGDDGTIRIKGLPFADLEQAKAAAHVIVTCEKVLPAAELRRDPDQNSLAHFFADAVIQIPYGAHPTACHYFYDYDPKHLNLCREMFAEDDLFARYLDEFVYSVPSQEAYLEAIGKQALQRIQADPDLGFAPGLDRS
;
A
#
# COMPACT_ATOMS: atom_id res chain seq x y z
N ALA A 1 -0.25 -4.96 -2.42
CA ALA A 1 0.64 -6.11 -2.14
C ALA A 1 2.05 -5.62 -1.84
N GLN A 2 2.86 -6.43 -1.15
CA GLN A 2 4.28 -6.14 -0.94
C GLN A 2 5.08 -6.34 -2.24
N TYR A 3 4.88 -7.46 -2.88
CA TYR A 3 5.62 -7.81 -4.10
C TYR A 3 4.68 -8.31 -5.19
N ALA A 4 5.04 -8.00 -6.42
CA ALA A 4 4.48 -8.61 -7.61
C ALA A 4 5.60 -9.08 -8.55
N GLY A 5 5.38 -10.16 -9.25
CA GLY A 5 6.25 -10.60 -10.34
C GLY A 5 5.99 -9.79 -11.62
N ASP A 6 7.01 -9.68 -12.45
CA ASP A 6 6.86 -9.13 -13.80
C ASP A 6 5.95 -9.98 -14.72
N ASP A 7 5.58 -11.19 -14.27
CA ASP A 7 4.59 -12.05 -14.89
C ASP A 7 3.18 -11.90 -14.29
N GLY A 8 2.98 -11.09 -13.26
CA GLY A 8 1.70 -10.92 -12.56
C GLY A 8 1.49 -11.82 -11.33
N THR A 9 2.48 -12.64 -10.94
CA THR A 9 2.42 -13.42 -9.69
C THR A 9 2.45 -12.48 -8.49
N ILE A 10 1.56 -12.65 -7.49
CA ILE A 10 1.41 -11.76 -6.35
C ILE A 10 1.86 -12.43 -5.06
N ARG A 11 2.64 -11.71 -4.27
CA ARG A 11 3.06 -12.12 -2.92
C ARG A 11 2.61 -11.10 -1.89
N ILE A 12 1.71 -11.52 -1.00
CA ILE A 12 1.26 -10.76 0.16
C ILE A 12 1.95 -11.37 1.39
N LYS A 13 2.68 -10.55 2.14
CA LYS A 13 3.27 -10.95 3.42
C LYS A 13 2.36 -10.54 4.57
N GLY A 14 2.21 -11.42 5.54
CA GLY A 14 1.29 -11.24 6.67
C GLY A 14 -0.04 -11.96 6.44
N LEU A 15 -1.06 -11.55 7.17
CA LEU A 15 -2.39 -12.14 7.06
C LEU A 15 -3.13 -11.54 5.87
N PRO A 16 -3.46 -12.32 4.83
CA PRO A 16 -4.44 -11.91 3.84
C PRO A 16 -5.81 -11.98 4.50
N PHE A 17 -6.58 -10.89 4.45
CA PHE A 17 -7.98 -10.91 4.92
C PHE A 17 -8.86 -11.45 3.77
N ALA A 18 -9.70 -10.59 3.19
CA ALA A 18 -10.54 -10.96 2.06
C ALA A 18 -9.88 -10.71 0.68
N ASP A 19 -8.59 -10.38 0.65
CA ASP A 19 -7.88 -10.01 -0.58
C ASP A 19 -7.94 -11.10 -1.65
N LEU A 20 -7.78 -12.37 -1.23
CA LEU A 20 -7.76 -13.51 -2.15
C LEU A 20 -9.15 -13.80 -2.70
N GLU A 21 -10.16 -13.75 -1.86
CA GLU A 21 -11.56 -13.98 -2.23
C GLU A 21 -12.07 -12.86 -3.13
N GLN A 22 -11.72 -11.61 -2.81
CA GLN A 22 -12.08 -10.45 -3.63
C GLN A 22 -11.42 -10.53 -5.02
N ALA A 23 -10.14 -10.84 -5.10
CA ALA A 23 -9.44 -11.01 -6.37
C ALA A 23 -10.05 -12.13 -7.22
N LYS A 24 -10.41 -13.27 -6.61
CA LYS A 24 -11.03 -14.39 -7.31
C LYS A 24 -12.46 -14.12 -7.77
N ALA A 25 -13.19 -13.25 -7.08
CA ALA A 25 -14.57 -12.90 -7.40
C ALA A 25 -14.70 -11.70 -8.34
N ALA A 26 -13.64 -10.92 -8.52
CA ALA A 26 -13.66 -9.72 -9.35
C ALA A 26 -13.59 -10.07 -10.85
N ALA A 27 -14.27 -9.25 -11.67
CA ALA A 27 -14.18 -9.35 -13.13
C ALA A 27 -12.84 -8.81 -13.65
N HIS A 28 -12.26 -7.82 -12.95
CA HIS A 28 -10.95 -7.23 -13.27
C HIS A 28 -10.18 -6.99 -11.97
N VAL A 29 -8.88 -7.29 -11.99
CA VAL A 29 -7.99 -7.15 -10.84
C VAL A 29 -6.79 -6.30 -11.21
N ILE A 30 -6.72 -5.11 -10.62
CA ILE A 30 -5.54 -4.24 -10.68
C ILE A 30 -4.79 -4.40 -9.35
N VAL A 31 -3.52 -4.75 -9.42
CA VAL A 31 -2.67 -4.93 -8.25
C VAL A 31 -1.68 -3.79 -8.12
N THR A 32 -1.75 -3.04 -7.01
CA THR A 32 -0.68 -2.14 -6.60
C THR A 32 0.30 -2.88 -5.70
N CYS A 33 1.60 -2.65 -5.89
CA CYS A 33 2.64 -3.25 -5.07
C CYS A 33 3.76 -2.27 -4.75
N GLU A 34 4.48 -2.54 -3.65
CA GLU A 34 5.64 -1.75 -3.27
C GLU A 34 6.83 -2.04 -4.18
N LYS A 35 6.98 -3.30 -4.62
CA LYS A 35 8.11 -3.69 -5.45
C LYS A 35 7.73 -4.77 -6.48
N VAL A 36 8.12 -4.52 -7.72
CA VAL A 36 8.10 -5.55 -8.77
C VAL A 36 9.43 -6.31 -8.76
N LEU A 37 9.35 -7.63 -8.79
CA LEU A 37 10.49 -8.55 -8.81
C LEU A 37 10.46 -9.40 -10.08
N PRO A 38 11.63 -9.90 -10.55
CA PRO A 38 11.63 -10.93 -11.58
C PRO A 38 10.83 -12.16 -11.15
N ALA A 39 9.97 -12.69 -12.01
CA ALA A 39 9.16 -13.87 -11.73
C ALA A 39 9.99 -15.08 -11.27
N ALA A 40 11.22 -15.21 -11.79
CA ALA A 40 12.17 -16.24 -11.38
C ALA A 40 12.52 -16.18 -9.88
N GLU A 41 12.49 -15.00 -9.26
CA GLU A 41 12.73 -14.84 -7.83
C GLU A 41 11.53 -15.32 -7.01
N LEU A 42 10.31 -15.00 -7.45
CA LEU A 42 9.09 -15.47 -6.78
C LEU A 42 8.89 -16.98 -6.91
N ARG A 43 9.40 -17.61 -7.99
CA ARG A 43 9.32 -19.04 -8.20
C ARG A 43 10.27 -19.87 -7.35
N ARG A 44 11.25 -19.26 -6.68
CA ARG A 44 12.15 -19.98 -5.75
C ARG A 44 11.40 -20.47 -4.51
N ASP A 45 10.43 -19.67 -4.05
CA ASP A 45 9.62 -19.98 -2.87
C ASP A 45 8.13 -19.86 -3.27
N PRO A 46 7.57 -20.81 -4.04
CA PRO A 46 6.23 -20.68 -4.60
C PRO A 46 5.12 -20.69 -3.55
N ASP A 47 5.32 -21.34 -2.41
CA ASP A 47 4.38 -21.39 -1.28
C ASP A 47 4.18 -20.04 -0.59
N GLN A 48 5.06 -19.07 -0.82
CA GLN A 48 4.89 -17.71 -0.34
C GLN A 48 4.05 -16.84 -1.28
N ASN A 49 3.70 -17.34 -2.46
CA ASN A 49 2.89 -16.59 -3.41
C ASN A 49 1.40 -16.74 -3.08
N SER A 50 0.71 -15.62 -3.04
CA SER A 50 -0.69 -15.54 -2.61
C SER A 50 -1.67 -15.73 -3.76
N LEU A 51 -1.34 -15.17 -4.94
CA LEU A 51 -2.16 -15.26 -6.15
C LEU A 51 -1.28 -15.59 -7.36
N ALA A 52 -1.76 -16.48 -8.20
CA ALA A 52 -1.12 -16.80 -9.47
C ALA A 52 -1.30 -15.66 -10.48
N HIS A 53 -0.38 -15.56 -11.42
CA HIS A 53 -0.30 -14.49 -12.41
C HIS A 53 -1.60 -14.25 -13.21
N PHE A 54 -2.40 -15.30 -13.45
CA PHE A 54 -3.62 -15.21 -14.23
C PHE A 54 -4.81 -14.54 -13.51
N PHE A 55 -4.66 -14.16 -12.22
CA PHE A 55 -5.67 -13.38 -11.51
C PHE A 55 -5.48 -11.86 -11.70
N ALA A 56 -4.29 -11.40 -12.06
CA ALA A 56 -4.00 -9.97 -12.20
C ALA A 56 -4.09 -9.53 -13.66
N ASP A 57 -4.98 -8.58 -13.95
CA ASP A 57 -5.07 -7.94 -15.27
C ASP A 57 -3.98 -6.86 -15.44
N ALA A 58 -3.60 -6.19 -14.35
CA ALA A 58 -2.54 -5.19 -14.34
C ALA A 58 -1.79 -5.18 -13.01
N VAL A 59 -0.49 -4.89 -13.09
CA VAL A 59 0.39 -4.67 -11.93
C VAL A 59 1.02 -3.29 -12.03
N ILE A 60 0.93 -2.52 -10.96
CA ILE A 60 1.47 -1.16 -10.88
C ILE A 60 2.36 -1.05 -9.65
N GLN A 61 3.62 -0.70 -9.83
CA GLN A 61 4.50 -0.40 -8.71
C GLN A 61 4.24 1.01 -8.21
N ILE A 62 3.74 1.11 -6.97
CA ILE A 62 3.45 2.38 -6.30
C ILE A 62 4.00 2.32 -4.88
N PRO A 63 5.21 2.85 -4.62
CA PRO A 63 5.74 2.96 -3.27
C PRO A 63 4.81 3.77 -2.36
N TYR A 64 4.58 3.27 -1.15
CA TYR A 64 3.59 3.82 -0.21
C TYR A 64 2.15 3.85 -0.77
N GLY A 65 1.82 2.97 -1.70
CA GLY A 65 0.50 2.94 -2.34
C GLY A 65 -0.67 2.58 -1.41
N ALA A 66 -0.41 2.08 -0.20
CA ALA A 66 -1.42 1.83 0.81
C ALA A 66 -1.53 2.96 1.87
N HIS A 67 -0.65 3.98 1.84
CA HIS A 67 -0.73 5.11 2.77
C HIS A 67 -2.12 5.78 2.69
N PRO A 68 -2.73 6.15 3.82
CA PRO A 68 -2.22 6.19 5.21
C PRO A 68 -2.33 4.88 6.00
N THR A 69 -2.78 3.78 5.39
CA THR A 69 -2.77 2.45 6.00
C THR A 69 -1.40 1.78 5.86
N ALA A 70 -1.24 0.58 6.42
CA ALA A 70 0.04 -0.11 6.46
C ALA A 70 0.29 -1.01 5.23
N CYS A 71 1.56 -1.17 4.87
CA CYS A 71 2.05 -2.28 4.07
C CYS A 71 3.12 -3.05 4.86
N HIS A 72 2.73 -4.17 5.46
CA HIS A 72 3.57 -4.94 6.37
C HIS A 72 4.95 -5.26 5.77
N TYR A 73 6.03 -5.08 6.51
CA TYR A 73 7.45 -5.10 6.11
C TYR A 73 7.96 -3.88 5.32
N PHE A 74 7.09 -2.96 4.87
CA PHE A 74 7.50 -1.73 4.21
C PHE A 74 7.25 -0.51 5.09
N TYR A 75 6.03 -0.36 5.58
CA TYR A 75 5.66 0.74 6.47
C TYR A 75 4.42 0.40 7.31
N ASP A 76 4.34 1.04 8.44
CA ASP A 76 3.18 1.01 9.34
C ASP A 76 2.14 2.05 8.91
N TYR A 77 0.95 2.02 9.50
CA TYR A 77 -0.04 3.07 9.25
C TYR A 77 0.44 4.43 9.77
N ASP A 78 -0.02 5.52 9.17
CA ASP A 78 0.24 6.88 9.66
C ASP A 78 -0.88 7.34 10.60
N PRO A 79 -0.68 7.29 11.93
CA PRO A 79 -1.72 7.66 12.88
C PRO A 79 -2.09 9.14 12.77
N LYS A 80 -1.15 10.02 12.44
CA LYS A 80 -1.40 11.45 12.29
C LYS A 80 -2.27 11.73 11.07
N HIS A 81 -1.95 11.11 9.95
CA HIS A 81 -2.74 11.26 8.74
C HIS A 81 -4.14 10.62 8.87
N LEU A 82 -4.24 9.47 9.54
CA LEU A 82 -5.55 8.86 9.83
C LEU A 82 -6.40 9.73 10.76
N ASN A 83 -5.80 10.41 11.75
CA ASN A 83 -6.50 11.38 12.57
C ASN A 83 -6.95 12.59 11.73
N LEU A 84 -6.09 13.10 10.84
CA LEU A 84 -6.47 14.14 9.88
C LEU A 84 -7.66 13.69 9.01
N CYS A 85 -7.64 12.47 8.47
CA CYS A 85 -8.77 11.92 7.71
C CYS A 85 -10.06 11.94 8.54
N ARG A 86 -10.00 11.48 9.80
CA ARG A 86 -11.18 11.46 10.69
C ARG A 86 -11.76 12.84 10.91
N GLU A 87 -10.91 13.86 11.07
CA GLU A 87 -11.33 15.25 11.26
C GLU A 87 -11.90 15.84 9.96
N MET A 88 -11.20 15.64 8.85
CA MET A 88 -11.58 16.21 7.55
C MET A 88 -12.82 15.52 6.93
N PHE A 89 -13.08 14.26 7.28
CA PHE A 89 -14.24 13.51 6.74
C PHE A 89 -15.53 13.71 7.57
N ALA A 90 -15.48 14.52 8.62
CA ALA A 90 -16.64 14.81 9.46
C ALA A 90 -17.66 15.73 8.79
N GLU A 91 -17.24 16.57 7.85
CA GLU A 91 -18.07 17.56 7.17
C GLU A 91 -17.72 17.61 5.67
N ASP A 92 -18.74 17.83 4.82
CA ASP A 92 -18.57 17.80 3.34
C ASP A 92 -17.56 18.83 2.83
N ASP A 93 -17.56 20.04 3.39
CA ASP A 93 -16.61 21.10 3.01
C ASP A 93 -15.16 20.74 3.38
N LEU A 94 -14.95 20.11 4.52
CA LEU A 94 -13.64 19.64 4.94
C LEU A 94 -13.19 18.47 4.10
N PHE A 95 -14.09 17.55 3.79
CA PHE A 95 -13.81 16.43 2.90
C PHE A 95 -13.41 16.90 1.49
N ALA A 96 -14.13 17.89 0.95
CA ALA A 96 -13.79 18.48 -0.35
C ALA A 96 -12.36 19.09 -0.33
N ARG A 97 -11.98 19.77 0.76
CA ARG A 97 -10.62 20.31 0.93
C ARG A 97 -9.56 19.21 0.99
N TYR A 98 -9.85 18.11 1.72
CA TYR A 98 -8.94 16.96 1.75
C TYR A 98 -8.72 16.37 0.36
N LEU A 99 -9.79 16.19 -0.40
CA LEU A 99 -9.70 15.69 -1.79
C LEU A 99 -8.90 16.64 -2.68
N ASP A 100 -9.11 17.96 -2.54
CA ASP A 100 -8.34 18.93 -3.30
C ASP A 100 -6.84 18.85 -2.96
N GLU A 101 -6.49 18.83 -1.68
CA GLU A 101 -5.11 18.84 -1.20
C GLU A 101 -4.34 17.54 -1.52
N PHE A 102 -4.96 16.37 -1.28
CA PHE A 102 -4.25 15.09 -1.32
C PHE A 102 -4.59 14.19 -2.52
N VAL A 103 -5.58 14.58 -3.34
CA VAL A 103 -6.00 13.79 -4.50
C VAL A 103 -5.93 14.59 -5.78
N TYR A 104 -6.65 15.72 -5.87
CA TYR A 104 -6.79 16.44 -7.14
C TYR A 104 -5.60 17.35 -7.47
N SER A 105 -4.95 17.94 -6.46
CA SER A 105 -3.79 18.82 -6.65
C SER A 105 -2.45 18.08 -6.69
N VAL A 106 -2.45 16.74 -6.52
CA VAL A 106 -1.23 15.92 -6.59
C VAL A 106 -1.19 15.16 -7.91
N PRO A 107 -0.36 15.58 -8.88
CA PRO A 107 -0.36 15.00 -10.23
C PRO A 107 0.35 13.65 -10.34
N SER A 108 1.07 13.24 -9.30
CA SER A 108 1.83 11.99 -9.28
C SER A 108 2.01 11.45 -7.86
N GLN A 109 2.43 10.19 -7.76
CA GLN A 109 2.77 9.57 -6.46
C GLN A 109 3.91 10.32 -5.76
N GLU A 110 4.91 10.78 -6.49
CA GLU A 110 6.02 11.57 -5.94
C GLU A 110 5.51 12.88 -5.31
N ALA A 111 4.61 13.60 -6.00
CA ALA A 111 4.01 14.81 -5.47
C ALA A 111 3.18 14.55 -4.22
N TYR A 112 2.46 13.42 -4.17
CA TYR A 112 1.76 12.98 -2.96
C TYR A 112 2.72 12.74 -1.80
N LEU A 113 3.81 12.00 -2.01
CA LEU A 113 4.80 11.72 -0.98
C LEU A 113 5.53 12.98 -0.49
N GLU A 114 5.74 13.95 -1.38
CA GLU A 114 6.24 15.28 -1.00
C GLU A 114 5.26 16.04 -0.11
N ALA A 115 3.96 16.00 -0.42
CA ALA A 115 2.91 16.62 0.40
C ALA A 115 2.81 15.97 1.79
N ILE A 116 2.94 14.65 1.90
CA ILE A 116 3.00 13.94 3.19
C ILE A 116 4.27 14.31 3.97
N GLY A 117 5.37 14.47 3.30
CA GLY A 117 6.65 14.92 3.84
C GLY A 117 7.54 13.79 4.36
N LYS A 118 8.82 13.94 4.06
CA LYS A 118 9.86 12.94 4.34
C LYS A 118 9.91 12.47 5.80
N GLN A 119 9.72 13.38 6.76
CA GLN A 119 9.76 13.02 8.17
C GLN A 119 8.57 12.13 8.59
N ALA A 120 7.38 12.36 8.01
CA ALA A 120 6.22 11.53 8.26
C ALA A 120 6.45 10.10 7.74
N LEU A 121 6.92 9.98 6.50
CA LEU A 121 7.23 8.69 5.88
C LEU A 121 8.33 7.93 6.65
N GLN A 122 9.37 8.62 7.14
CA GLN A 122 10.42 7.99 7.95
C GLN A 122 9.90 7.46 9.28
N ARG A 123 8.94 8.15 9.93
CA ARG A 123 8.37 7.66 11.21
C ARG A 123 7.60 6.36 11.08
N ILE A 124 6.95 6.15 9.94
CA ILE A 124 6.15 4.94 9.69
C ILE A 124 6.95 3.82 9.02
N GLN A 125 8.20 4.06 8.65
CA GLN A 125 9.00 3.04 7.99
C GLN A 125 9.16 1.80 8.88
N ALA A 126 8.78 0.64 8.36
CA ALA A 126 8.86 -0.61 9.08
C ALA A 126 10.32 -1.07 9.22
N ASP A 127 10.63 -1.69 10.34
CA ASP A 127 11.81 -2.53 10.47
C ASP A 127 11.62 -3.77 9.59
N PRO A 128 12.58 -4.09 8.70
CA PRO A 128 12.42 -5.20 7.75
C PRO A 128 12.36 -6.58 8.39
N ASP A 129 12.89 -6.74 9.61
CA ASP A 129 12.86 -8.01 10.34
C ASP A 129 11.58 -8.16 11.16
N LEU A 130 11.08 -7.05 11.71
CA LEU A 130 9.87 -7.05 12.55
C LEU A 130 8.59 -6.90 11.72
N GLY A 131 8.66 -6.24 10.56
CA GLY A 131 7.53 -5.99 9.68
C GLY A 131 6.64 -4.79 10.08
N PHE A 132 7.01 -4.04 11.13
CA PHE A 132 6.31 -2.84 11.62
C PHE A 132 7.30 -1.79 12.14
N ALA A 133 6.84 -0.58 12.44
CA ALA A 133 7.64 0.51 12.98
C ALA A 133 7.65 0.46 14.53
N PRO A 134 8.71 -0.06 15.19
CA PRO A 134 8.69 -0.31 16.65
C PRO A 134 8.64 0.97 17.49
N GLY A 135 9.12 2.08 16.97
CA GLY A 135 9.12 3.39 17.64
C GLY A 135 7.94 4.29 17.30
N LEU A 136 6.93 3.79 16.59
CA LEU A 136 5.79 4.58 16.18
C LEU A 136 4.87 4.87 17.37
N ASP A 137 4.61 6.16 17.61
CA ASP A 137 3.55 6.61 18.51
C ASP A 137 2.19 6.35 17.86
N ARG A 138 1.40 5.49 18.46
CA ARG A 138 0.07 5.04 17.98
C ARG A 138 -1.09 5.69 18.74
N SER A 139 -0.79 6.65 19.65
CA SER A 139 -1.80 7.37 20.43
C SER A 139 -2.52 8.44 19.59
#